data_b2818be2c8383360551b47a2cd1cf042
#
_entry.id   b2818be2c8383360551b47a2cd1cf042
#
_cell.length_a   1.000
_cell.length_b   1.000
_cell.length_c   1.000
_cell.angle_alpha   90.00
_cell.angle_beta   90.00
_cell.angle_gamma   90.00
#
_symmetry.space_group_name_H-M   'P 1'
#
loop_
_entity.id
_entity.type
_entity.pdbx_description
1 polymer ?
#
loop_
_entity_poly.entity_id
_entity_poly.type
_entity_poly.pdbx_seq_one_letter_code
_entity_poly.pdbx_strand_id
1 'polypeptide(L)'
;ADGTQETLRVVQTGVYPDAEVTVDPKQIEFNADEIVPVDVSFTTNMGDVYAVSRDEDADWISWEDLGGNVIRFTAAPWDDEEQPRTANVYITVGSGETSAATAKIPVTQLAKDLYCYVWGASLFDYDRFELARRMTKSETGVYRFDAYFTAGNAPEIRVNTVLRADYYPAYALAADGRIVTLNSAADAV
;
A
#
# COMPACT_ATOMS: atom_id res chain seq x y z
N ALA A 1 -65.40 -32.77 30.61
CA ALA A 1 -64.65 -32.31 29.43
C ALA A 1 -63.16 -32.33 29.81
N ASP A 2 -62.47 -33.32 29.30
CA ASP A 2 -61.00 -33.45 29.43
C ASP A 2 -60.36 -32.49 28.42
N GLY A 3 -59.74 -31.43 28.96
CA GLY A 3 -59.07 -30.41 28.13
C GLY A 3 -57.70 -30.83 27.79
N THR A 4 -57.53 -31.78 26.86
CA THR A 4 -56.24 -32.11 26.28
C THR A 4 -55.73 -30.93 25.46
N GLN A 5 -54.68 -30.28 25.94
CA GLN A 5 -54.00 -29.22 25.22
C GLN A 5 -52.91 -29.81 24.33
N GLU A 6 -53.10 -29.79 23.00
CA GLU A 6 -52.08 -30.18 22.04
C GLU A 6 -51.23 -29.01 21.67
N THR A 7 -49.90 -29.16 21.79
CA THR A 7 -48.93 -28.13 21.38
C THR A 7 -48.43 -28.43 19.99
N LEU A 8 -48.79 -27.59 19.02
CA LEU A 8 -48.24 -27.64 17.66
C LEU A 8 -46.93 -26.87 17.63
N ARG A 9 -45.83 -27.56 17.37
CA ARG A 9 -44.52 -26.94 17.10
C ARG A 9 -44.40 -26.70 15.62
N VAL A 10 -44.47 -25.45 15.18
CA VAL A 10 -44.17 -25.06 13.82
C VAL A 10 -42.67 -24.75 13.74
N VAL A 11 -41.92 -25.54 12.95
CA VAL A 11 -40.53 -25.27 12.63
C VAL A 11 -40.50 -24.79 11.17
N GLN A 12 -40.19 -23.51 10.99
CA GLN A 12 -39.94 -22.97 9.67
C GLN A 12 -38.44 -23.03 9.39
N THR A 13 -38.04 -23.90 8.49
CA THR A 13 -36.66 -23.92 7.94
C THR A 13 -36.59 -22.86 6.86
N GLY A 14 -35.97 -21.74 7.17
CA GLY A 14 -35.60 -20.75 6.17
C GLY A 14 -34.46 -21.29 5.28
N VAL A 15 -34.58 -21.13 3.98
CA VAL A 15 -33.42 -21.28 3.09
C VAL A 15 -32.69 -19.92 3.14
N TYR A 16 -31.55 -19.88 3.81
CA TYR A 16 -30.69 -18.72 3.78
C TYR A 16 -29.91 -18.75 2.46
N PRO A 17 -29.78 -17.62 1.76
CA PRO A 17 -28.91 -17.54 0.59
C PRO A 17 -27.46 -17.80 1.02
N ASP A 18 -26.65 -18.37 0.11
CA ASP A 18 -25.23 -18.48 0.34
C ASP A 18 -24.62 -17.07 0.53
N ALA A 19 -23.68 -16.98 1.48
CA ALA A 19 -22.99 -15.71 1.73
C ALA A 19 -22.12 -15.35 0.52
N GLU A 20 -22.15 -14.08 0.17
CA GLU A 20 -21.33 -13.50 -0.89
C GLU A 20 -20.61 -12.27 -0.38
N VAL A 21 -19.36 -12.09 -0.80
CA VAL A 21 -18.56 -10.90 -0.54
C VAL A 21 -17.71 -10.56 -1.76
N THR A 22 -17.71 -9.28 -2.14
CA THR A 22 -16.79 -8.74 -3.15
C THR A 22 -16.10 -7.51 -2.58
N VAL A 23 -14.86 -7.27 -3.00
CA VAL A 23 -14.00 -6.19 -2.50
C VAL A 23 -13.44 -5.35 -3.64
N ASP A 24 -13.22 -4.06 -3.35
CA ASP A 24 -12.55 -3.12 -4.24
C ASP A 24 -11.72 -2.11 -3.43
N PRO A 25 -10.40 -2.00 -3.67
CA PRO A 25 -9.57 -2.76 -4.61
C PRO A 25 -9.39 -4.24 -4.22
N LYS A 26 -9.02 -5.08 -5.20
CA LYS A 26 -8.78 -6.52 -5.01
C LYS A 26 -7.38 -6.85 -4.54
N GLN A 27 -6.50 -5.88 -4.47
CA GLN A 27 -5.13 -5.96 -3.95
C GLN A 27 -4.73 -4.62 -3.36
N ILE A 28 -3.78 -4.64 -2.43
CA ILE A 28 -3.25 -3.46 -1.77
C ILE A 28 -1.75 -3.40 -2.00
N GLU A 29 -1.24 -2.22 -2.34
CA GLU A 29 0.19 -1.97 -2.40
C GLU A 29 0.53 -0.76 -1.53
N PHE A 30 1.53 -0.93 -0.66
CA PHE A 30 2.09 0.13 0.16
C PHE A 30 3.51 0.46 -0.29
N ASN A 31 3.89 1.70 -0.14
CA ASN A 31 5.27 2.12 -0.22
C ASN A 31 6.03 1.64 1.04
N ALA A 32 7.36 1.64 0.98
CA ALA A 32 8.21 1.19 2.09
C ALA A 32 8.09 2.12 3.32
N ASP A 33 8.13 3.42 3.12
CA ASP A 33 8.23 4.44 4.18
C ASP A 33 7.19 5.57 4.07
N GLU A 34 6.74 5.90 2.85
CA GLU A 34 5.63 6.83 2.63
C GLU A 34 4.30 6.08 2.60
N ILE A 35 3.79 5.72 3.76
CA ILE A 35 2.59 4.89 3.85
C ILE A 35 1.35 5.76 3.61
N VAL A 36 0.70 5.54 2.48
CA VAL A 36 -0.62 6.10 2.19
C VAL A 36 -1.66 5.03 2.52
N PRO A 37 -2.57 5.26 3.47
CA PRO A 37 -3.63 4.32 3.77
C PRO A 37 -4.50 4.01 2.55
N VAL A 38 -4.96 2.76 2.44
CA VAL A 38 -5.83 2.30 1.34
C VAL A 38 -7.19 1.93 1.90
N ASP A 39 -8.23 2.55 1.36
CA ASP A 39 -9.61 2.24 1.70
C ASP A 39 -10.11 1.12 0.79
N VAL A 40 -10.56 0.04 1.41
CA VAL A 40 -11.18 -1.10 0.73
C VAL A 40 -12.67 -1.09 1.02
N SER A 41 -13.46 -0.94 -0.02
CA SER A 41 -14.92 -1.11 0.07
C SER A 41 -15.29 -2.57 -0.21
N PHE A 42 -16.36 -3.05 0.44
CA PHE A 42 -16.88 -4.38 0.14
C PHE A 42 -18.41 -4.36 0.03
N THR A 43 -18.93 -5.30 -0.75
CA THR A 43 -20.37 -5.55 -0.84
C THR A 43 -20.68 -6.97 -0.38
N THR A 44 -21.81 -7.13 0.28
CA THR A 44 -22.26 -8.43 0.80
C THR A 44 -23.79 -8.51 0.81
N ASN A 45 -24.32 -9.73 0.78
CA ASN A 45 -25.74 -10.02 0.98
C ASN A 45 -26.07 -10.41 2.45
N MET A 46 -25.08 -10.35 3.36
CA MET A 46 -25.18 -10.80 4.75
C MET A 46 -25.40 -9.67 5.79
N GLY A 47 -25.73 -8.44 5.33
CA GLY A 47 -25.90 -7.28 6.21
C GLY A 47 -24.57 -6.83 6.84
N ASP A 48 -24.64 -6.34 8.08
CA ASP A 48 -23.49 -5.71 8.76
C ASP A 48 -22.65 -6.70 9.59
N VAL A 49 -22.82 -8.00 9.39
CA VAL A 49 -22.07 -9.03 10.13
C VAL A 49 -20.82 -9.43 9.35
N TYR A 50 -19.69 -8.88 9.75
CA TYR A 50 -18.40 -9.22 9.15
C TYR A 50 -17.26 -9.21 10.18
N ALA A 51 -16.13 -9.82 9.80
CA ALA A 51 -14.89 -9.80 10.54
C ALA A 51 -13.73 -9.50 9.58
N VAL A 52 -12.75 -8.73 10.06
CA VAL A 52 -11.50 -8.45 9.35
C VAL A 52 -10.38 -9.21 10.04
N SER A 53 -9.53 -9.85 9.27
CA SER A 53 -8.34 -10.54 9.77
C SER A 53 -7.18 -10.43 8.79
N ARG A 54 -6.01 -10.90 9.20
CA ARG A 54 -4.80 -10.95 8.40
C ARG A 54 -4.07 -12.27 8.62
N ASP A 55 -3.07 -12.55 7.79
CA ASP A 55 -2.13 -13.65 8.04
C ASP A 55 -1.48 -13.48 9.42
N GLU A 56 -1.16 -14.61 10.08
CA GLU A 56 -0.71 -14.63 11.47
C GLU A 56 0.61 -13.86 11.67
N ASP A 57 1.47 -13.86 10.66
CA ASP A 57 2.78 -13.17 10.62
C ASP A 57 2.73 -11.75 10.02
N ALA A 58 1.54 -11.26 9.68
CA ALA A 58 1.35 -9.94 9.08
C ALA A 58 1.04 -8.84 10.11
N ASP A 59 1.70 -8.84 11.26
CA ASP A 59 1.50 -7.87 12.35
C ASP A 59 1.81 -6.41 11.95
N TRP A 60 2.52 -6.23 10.84
CA TRP A 60 2.83 -4.95 10.23
C TRP A 60 1.64 -4.28 9.50
N ILE A 61 0.54 -5.01 9.26
CA ILE A 61 -0.70 -4.47 8.69
C ILE A 61 -1.67 -4.15 9.83
N SER A 62 -2.25 -2.98 9.81
CA SER A 62 -3.34 -2.58 10.70
C SER A 62 -4.51 -2.04 9.92
N TRP A 63 -5.69 -1.95 10.55
CA TRP A 63 -6.88 -1.43 9.90
C TRP A 63 -7.78 -0.68 10.86
N GLU A 64 -8.60 0.17 10.29
CA GLU A 64 -9.67 0.92 10.94
C GLU A 64 -10.97 0.69 10.17
N ASP A 65 -12.05 0.43 10.87
CA ASP A 65 -13.39 0.33 10.30
C ASP A 65 -13.99 1.75 10.20
N LEU A 66 -14.21 2.21 8.99
CA LEU A 66 -14.80 3.53 8.73
C LEU A 66 -16.34 3.51 8.69
N GLY A 67 -16.94 2.32 8.83
CA GLY A 67 -18.37 2.10 8.62
C GLY A 67 -18.77 2.09 7.14
N GLY A 68 -20.03 1.79 6.85
CA GLY A 68 -20.52 1.78 5.47
C GLY A 68 -19.84 0.75 4.57
N ASN A 69 -19.36 -0.36 5.15
CA ASN A 69 -18.60 -1.40 4.45
C ASN A 69 -17.27 -0.90 3.85
N VAL A 70 -16.59 0.00 4.55
CA VAL A 70 -15.26 0.49 4.16
C VAL A 70 -14.27 0.24 5.28
N ILE A 71 -13.19 -0.46 4.97
CA ILE A 71 -12.06 -0.73 5.87
C ILE A 71 -10.84 -0.01 5.34
N ARG A 72 -10.22 0.81 6.18
CA ARG A 72 -8.97 1.50 5.89
C ARG A 72 -7.80 0.67 6.38
N PHE A 73 -6.95 0.23 5.46
CA PHE A 73 -5.72 -0.49 5.77
C PHE A 73 -4.52 0.45 5.76
N THR A 74 -3.57 0.20 6.65
CA THR A 74 -2.27 0.87 6.69
C THR A 74 -1.18 -0.14 7.06
N ALA A 75 0.07 0.22 6.86
CA ALA A 75 1.23 -0.63 7.14
C ALA A 75 2.24 0.09 8.03
N ALA A 76 3.00 -0.67 8.81
CA ALA A 76 4.21 -0.15 9.45
C ALA A 76 5.32 0.07 8.39
N PRO A 77 6.24 1.02 8.57
CA PRO A 77 7.39 1.21 7.68
C PRO A 77 8.18 -0.08 7.48
N TRP A 78 8.75 -0.24 6.27
CA TRP A 78 9.57 -1.39 5.89
C TRP A 78 10.95 -0.90 5.45
N ASP A 79 11.98 -1.27 6.19
CA ASP A 79 13.35 -0.77 5.98
C ASP A 79 14.24 -1.69 5.15
N ASP A 80 13.72 -2.84 4.71
CA ASP A 80 14.46 -3.74 3.82
C ASP A 80 14.65 -3.08 2.44
N GLU A 81 15.89 -3.02 1.98
CA GLU A 81 16.26 -2.37 0.72
C GLU A 81 16.21 -3.32 -0.48
N GLU A 82 16.15 -4.62 -0.26
CA GLU A 82 16.27 -5.63 -1.33
C GLU A 82 14.94 -6.33 -1.61
N GLN A 83 14.15 -6.59 -0.57
CA GLN A 83 12.99 -7.46 -0.69
C GLN A 83 11.68 -6.76 -0.30
N PRO A 84 10.66 -6.81 -1.16
CA PRO A 84 9.31 -6.47 -0.75
C PRO A 84 8.79 -7.51 0.25
N ARG A 85 7.85 -7.14 1.11
CA ARG A 85 7.10 -8.10 1.93
C ARG A 85 5.67 -8.24 1.45
N THR A 86 5.13 -9.43 1.61
CA THR A 86 3.76 -9.74 1.17
C THR A 86 2.99 -10.44 2.28
N ALA A 87 1.69 -10.24 2.30
CA ALA A 87 0.77 -10.92 3.19
C ALA A 87 -0.65 -10.87 2.59
N ASN A 88 -1.62 -11.42 3.29
CA ASN A 88 -3.01 -11.29 2.93
C ASN A 88 -3.82 -10.71 4.07
N VAL A 89 -4.86 -9.95 3.72
CA VAL A 89 -5.94 -9.57 4.61
C VAL A 89 -7.23 -10.21 4.13
N TYR A 90 -8.16 -10.41 5.05
CA TYR A 90 -9.39 -11.13 4.79
C TYR A 90 -10.58 -10.35 5.33
N ILE A 91 -11.65 -10.31 4.55
CA ILE A 91 -12.96 -9.83 5.00
C ILE A 91 -13.91 -11.02 4.90
N THR A 92 -14.38 -11.49 6.06
CA THR A 92 -15.30 -12.62 6.19
C THR A 92 -16.66 -12.10 6.58
N VAL A 93 -17.69 -12.48 5.84
CA VAL A 93 -19.08 -12.12 6.08
C VAL A 93 -19.92 -13.34 6.42
N GLY A 94 -20.99 -13.15 7.17
CA GLY A 94 -21.84 -14.24 7.65
C GLY A 94 -21.28 -14.92 8.90
N SER A 95 -21.94 -15.97 9.35
CA SER A 95 -21.53 -16.73 10.54
C SER A 95 -21.68 -18.24 10.32
N GLY A 96 -21.01 -19.05 11.13
CA GLY A 96 -20.99 -20.51 11.00
C GLY A 96 -22.34 -21.20 11.17
N GLU A 97 -23.40 -20.51 11.60
CA GLU A 97 -24.77 -21.08 11.69
C GLU A 97 -25.57 -20.85 10.39
N THR A 98 -25.12 -19.95 9.55
CA THR A 98 -25.67 -19.70 8.21
C THR A 98 -24.63 -20.03 7.17
N SER A 99 -24.33 -19.41 6.20
CA SER A 99 -23.13 -19.58 5.38
C SER A 99 -22.16 -18.43 5.63
N ALA A 100 -20.88 -18.67 5.38
CA ALA A 100 -19.85 -17.64 5.48
C ALA A 100 -19.07 -17.55 4.16
N ALA A 101 -18.71 -16.35 3.75
CA ALA A 101 -17.85 -16.13 2.60
C ALA A 101 -16.67 -15.22 3.00
N THR A 102 -15.51 -15.49 2.41
CA THR A 102 -14.28 -14.76 2.70
C THR A 102 -13.68 -14.21 1.43
N ALA A 103 -13.49 -12.90 1.37
CA ALA A 103 -12.66 -12.25 0.38
C ALA A 103 -11.22 -12.21 0.87
N LYS A 104 -10.29 -12.71 0.06
CA LYS A 104 -8.85 -12.65 0.28
C LYS A 104 -8.28 -11.49 -0.55
N ILE A 105 -7.53 -10.60 0.09
CA ILE A 105 -6.93 -9.42 -0.53
C ILE A 105 -5.42 -9.51 -0.35
N PRO A 106 -4.66 -9.78 -1.41
CA PRO A 106 -3.20 -9.74 -1.36
C PRO A 106 -2.71 -8.33 -1.02
N VAL A 107 -1.71 -8.25 -0.16
CA VAL A 107 -1.03 -7.02 0.25
C VAL A 107 0.44 -7.14 -0.07
N THR A 108 0.99 -6.14 -0.75
CA THR A 108 2.43 -6.01 -1.01
C THR A 108 2.91 -4.71 -0.42
N GLN A 109 4.01 -4.73 0.33
CA GLN A 109 4.76 -3.53 0.67
C GLN A 109 6.10 -3.58 -0.03
N LEU A 110 6.38 -2.53 -0.80
CA LEU A 110 7.57 -2.45 -1.63
C LEU A 110 8.83 -2.33 -0.78
N ALA A 111 9.95 -2.84 -1.28
CA ALA A 111 11.26 -2.61 -0.68
C ALA A 111 11.68 -1.14 -0.87
N LYS A 112 12.55 -0.66 0.01
CA LYS A 112 12.95 0.75 0.05
C LYS A 112 13.75 1.17 -1.17
N ASP A 113 14.54 0.29 -1.74
CA ASP A 113 15.33 0.50 -2.97
C ASP A 113 14.50 0.59 -4.24
N LEU A 114 13.18 0.27 -4.17
CA LEU A 114 12.27 0.40 -5.32
C LEU A 114 11.92 1.86 -5.64
N TYR A 115 12.42 2.82 -4.86
CA TYR A 115 12.21 4.24 -5.12
C TYR A 115 13.50 4.94 -5.51
N CYS A 116 13.40 5.81 -6.50
CA CYS A 116 14.40 6.83 -6.78
C CYS A 116 13.69 8.15 -7.03
N TYR A 117 14.17 9.20 -6.40
CA TYR A 117 13.68 10.56 -6.57
C TYR A 117 14.74 11.39 -7.26
N VAL A 118 14.36 12.15 -8.28
CA VAL A 118 15.24 13.06 -9.00
C VAL A 118 14.92 14.50 -8.61
N TRP A 119 15.97 15.28 -8.37
CA TRP A 119 15.90 16.70 -8.03
C TRP A 119 17.21 17.41 -8.38
N GLY A 120 17.27 18.73 -8.19
CA GLY A 120 18.46 19.54 -8.44
C GLY A 120 18.13 20.90 -8.99
N ALA A 121 19.09 21.82 -8.92
CA ALA A 121 18.93 23.23 -9.33
C ALA A 121 18.45 23.40 -10.78
N SER A 122 18.78 22.46 -11.65
CA SER A 122 18.36 22.51 -13.06
C SER A 122 16.93 22.04 -13.31
N LEU A 123 16.30 21.41 -12.29
CA LEU A 123 14.93 20.93 -12.35
C LEU A 123 14.01 21.80 -11.50
N PHE A 124 14.47 22.16 -10.28
CA PHE A 124 13.73 22.93 -9.30
C PHE A 124 14.72 23.78 -8.49
N ASP A 125 14.25 24.84 -7.87
CA ASP A 125 15.04 25.55 -6.88
C ASP A 125 15.46 24.62 -5.75
N TYR A 126 16.70 24.71 -5.26
CA TYR A 126 17.25 23.84 -4.23
C TYR A 126 16.40 23.75 -2.97
N ASP A 127 15.73 24.84 -2.61
CA ASP A 127 14.88 24.91 -1.43
C ASP A 127 13.49 24.25 -1.63
N ARG A 128 13.26 23.65 -2.80
CA ARG A 128 11.98 23.07 -3.21
C ARG A 128 12.06 21.54 -3.32
N PHE A 129 12.63 20.90 -2.32
CA PHE A 129 12.78 19.44 -2.27
C PHE A 129 11.43 18.69 -2.37
N GLU A 130 10.36 19.29 -1.91
CA GLU A 130 9.00 18.79 -2.07
C GLU A 130 8.56 18.65 -3.53
N LEU A 131 9.28 19.28 -4.46
CA LEU A 131 9.08 19.13 -5.90
C LEU A 131 9.85 17.96 -6.51
N ALA A 132 10.70 17.27 -5.75
CA ALA A 132 11.39 16.07 -6.22
C ALA A 132 10.39 15.09 -6.87
N ARG A 133 10.79 14.48 -7.96
CA ARG A 133 9.94 13.58 -8.73
C ARG A 133 10.41 12.15 -8.59
N ARG A 134 9.46 11.27 -8.30
CA ARG A 134 9.69 9.83 -8.27
C ARG A 134 9.98 9.35 -9.69
N MET A 135 11.05 8.57 -9.83
CA MET A 135 11.41 7.93 -11.09
C MET A 135 10.56 6.68 -11.30
N THR A 136 10.33 6.33 -12.56
CA THR A 136 9.66 5.08 -12.91
C THR A 136 10.69 3.96 -13.00
N LYS A 137 10.48 2.86 -12.25
CA LYS A 137 11.30 1.65 -12.33
C LYS A 137 10.72 0.69 -13.38
N SER A 138 11.56 0.20 -14.27
CA SER A 138 11.23 -0.87 -15.20
C SER A 138 11.30 -2.25 -14.52
N GLU A 139 10.73 -3.28 -15.16
CA GLU A 139 10.86 -4.68 -14.70
C GLU A 139 12.32 -5.17 -14.63
N THR A 140 13.23 -4.53 -15.36
CA THR A 140 14.67 -4.84 -15.35
C THR A 140 15.46 -4.06 -14.30
N GLY A 141 14.78 -3.31 -13.41
CA GLY A 141 15.44 -2.54 -12.36
C GLY A 141 16.02 -1.20 -12.81
N VAL A 142 15.73 -0.73 -14.02
CA VAL A 142 16.18 0.55 -14.51
C VAL A 142 15.22 1.65 -14.09
N TYR A 143 15.73 2.66 -13.41
CA TYR A 143 14.96 3.87 -13.05
C TYR A 143 15.06 4.90 -14.16
N ARG A 144 13.93 5.47 -14.54
CA ARG A 144 13.81 6.44 -15.62
C ARG A 144 13.04 7.67 -15.20
N PHE A 145 13.58 8.83 -15.59
CA PHE A 145 12.91 10.11 -15.51
C PHE A 145 13.24 10.91 -16.79
N ASP A 146 12.22 11.41 -17.44
CA ASP A 146 12.37 12.24 -18.66
C ASP A 146 12.23 13.71 -18.26
N ALA A 147 13.23 14.53 -18.54
CA ALA A 147 13.25 15.96 -18.28
C ALA A 147 13.78 16.77 -19.48
N TYR A 148 13.33 18.01 -19.56
CA TYR A 148 13.81 18.96 -20.55
C TYR A 148 14.71 19.99 -19.86
N PHE A 149 15.89 20.20 -20.45
CA PHE A 149 16.85 21.20 -19.97
C PHE A 149 17.02 22.30 -20.99
N THR A 150 17.17 23.55 -20.51
CA THR A 150 17.49 24.67 -21.38
C THR A 150 18.96 24.58 -21.81
N ALA A 151 19.21 24.73 -23.10
CA ALA A 151 20.56 24.69 -23.66
C ALA A 151 21.44 25.81 -23.03
N GLY A 152 22.68 25.47 -22.67
CA GLY A 152 23.68 26.40 -22.18
C GLY A 152 24.09 26.26 -20.73
N ASN A 153 23.36 25.54 -19.91
CA ASN A 153 23.72 25.24 -18.52
C ASN A 153 24.04 23.77 -18.36
N ALA A 154 25.11 23.43 -17.67
CA ALA A 154 25.35 22.04 -17.24
C ALA A 154 24.24 21.67 -16.26
N PRO A 155 23.50 20.59 -16.53
CA PRO A 155 22.42 20.20 -15.64
C PRO A 155 22.99 19.67 -14.32
N GLU A 156 22.54 20.24 -13.22
CA GLU A 156 22.80 19.69 -11.90
C GLU A 156 21.62 18.84 -11.46
N ILE A 157 21.82 17.53 -11.45
CA ILE A 157 20.80 16.54 -11.11
C ILE A 157 21.34 15.68 -9.99
N ARG A 158 20.49 15.41 -9.02
CA ARG A 158 20.74 14.48 -7.92
C ARG A 158 19.65 13.44 -7.84
N VAL A 159 19.99 12.27 -7.36
CA VAL A 159 19.07 11.14 -7.17
C VAL A 159 19.16 10.69 -5.72
N ASN A 160 18.02 10.54 -5.09
CA ASN A 160 17.90 9.98 -3.74
C ASN A 160 16.99 8.76 -3.77
N THR A 161 17.29 7.79 -2.93
CA THR A 161 16.43 6.61 -2.72
C THR A 161 15.36 6.85 -1.65
N VAL A 162 15.50 7.94 -0.89
CA VAL A 162 14.56 8.36 0.16
C VAL A 162 14.23 9.83 -0.01
N LEU A 163 12.97 10.19 0.13
CA LEU A 163 12.55 11.59 0.17
C LEU A 163 12.88 12.19 1.55
N ARG A 164 13.93 13.02 1.62
CA ARG A 164 14.44 13.59 2.87
C ARG A 164 14.66 15.09 2.75
N ALA A 165 14.30 15.80 3.80
CA ALA A 165 14.49 17.26 3.86
C ALA A 165 15.96 17.68 4.01
N ASP A 166 16.85 16.78 4.43
CA ASP A 166 18.29 17.04 4.60
C ASP A 166 19.10 16.85 3.31
N TYR A 167 18.47 16.46 2.21
CA TYR A 167 19.06 16.24 0.87
C TYR A 167 20.13 15.15 0.77
N TYR A 168 20.60 14.58 1.87
CA TYR A 168 21.70 13.62 1.87
C TYR A 168 21.35 12.35 2.65
N PRO A 169 21.93 11.21 2.26
CA PRO A 169 22.83 11.01 1.12
C PRO A 169 22.11 11.15 -0.22
N ALA A 170 22.82 11.64 -1.22
CA ALA A 170 22.39 11.75 -2.60
C ALA A 170 23.37 11.05 -3.54
N TYR A 171 22.91 10.68 -4.73
CA TYR A 171 23.75 10.13 -5.78
C TYR A 171 23.90 11.16 -6.90
N ALA A 172 25.09 11.32 -7.41
CA ALA A 172 25.40 12.20 -8.52
C ALA A 172 26.27 11.48 -9.55
N LEU A 173 26.28 11.98 -10.79
CA LEU A 173 27.15 11.50 -11.86
C LEU A 173 28.41 12.34 -11.88
N ALA A 174 29.56 11.72 -11.60
CA ALA A 174 30.86 12.37 -11.69
C ALA A 174 31.26 12.63 -13.16
N ALA A 175 32.20 13.54 -13.38
CA ALA A 175 32.67 13.90 -14.72
C ALA A 175 33.27 12.70 -15.50
N ASP A 176 33.74 11.66 -14.82
CA ASP A 176 34.24 10.43 -15.42
C ASP A 176 33.14 9.39 -15.74
N GLY A 177 31.87 9.75 -15.50
CA GLY A 177 30.72 8.90 -15.78
C GLY A 177 30.36 7.90 -14.68
N ARG A 178 31.04 7.94 -13.53
CA ARG A 178 30.70 7.08 -12.37
C ARG A 178 29.63 7.73 -11.50
N ILE A 179 28.81 6.88 -10.90
CA ILE A 179 27.87 7.32 -9.85
C ILE A 179 28.66 7.40 -8.55
N VAL A 180 28.57 8.53 -7.89
CA VAL A 180 29.19 8.79 -6.60
C VAL A 180 28.13 9.11 -5.55
N THR A 181 28.38 8.75 -4.31
CA THR A 181 27.53 9.10 -3.18
C THR A 181 28.00 10.42 -2.58
N LEU A 182 27.10 11.36 -2.45
CA LEU A 182 27.31 12.63 -1.76
C LEU A 182 26.70 12.51 -0.37
N ASN A 183 27.50 12.64 0.70
CA ASN A 183 27.03 12.57 2.08
C ASN A 183 26.78 13.96 2.66
N SER A 184 27.30 14.99 2.02
CA SER A 184 27.16 16.39 2.40
C SER A 184 27.35 17.34 1.21
N ALA A 185 27.03 18.61 1.39
CA ALA A 185 27.29 19.65 0.37
C ALA A 185 28.80 19.83 0.08
N ALA A 186 29.67 19.42 0.99
CA ALA A 186 31.13 19.49 0.79
C ALA A 186 31.66 18.43 -0.19
N ASP A 187 30.91 17.38 -0.48
CA ASP A 187 31.27 16.30 -1.41
C ASP A 187 30.95 16.68 -2.88
N ALA A 188 30.76 17.96 -3.18
CA ALA A 188 30.42 18.41 -4.53
C ALA A 188 31.44 17.92 -5.57
N VAL A 189 30.93 17.36 -6.67
CA VAL A 189 31.68 16.74 -7.78
C VAL A 189 31.95 17.80 -8.85
#